data_d7563e1ff6b8a05b92c3293173c21020
#
_entry.id   d7563e1ff6b8a05b92c3293173c21020
#
_cell.length_a   1.000
_cell.length_b   1.000
_cell.length_c   1.000
_cell.angle_alpha   90.00
_cell.angle_beta   90.00
_cell.angle_gamma   90.00
#
_symmetry.space_group_name_H-M   'P 1'
#
loop_
_entity.id
_entity.type
_entity.pdbx_description
1 polymer ?
#
loop_
_entity_poly.entity_id
_entity_poly.type
_entity_poly.pdbx_seq_one_letter_code
_entity_poly.pdbx_strand_id
1 'polypeptide(L)'
;MKFATNKKIINEIKTDCLMISVFNDGKLRGAAKLVNNANGKLIDDFIKNKDIQGKIGQTRIIPVTGKSYKRIVLVGCGKFEDFSQKNYRKAIASALSKISQTNHKSVVSLVHDGAEKIDNPNKAYRLSRVLAESWHSISYQYTTTKKSNLRKLDLRKIEIGTNGKKAIKDLKTGLEHGDAIGKATKLVRHLGDLPANICTPTYLVSVARKIMNKNKSATLKVLNEAQMKKLKMNSLLSVTAGASEPAKMIVAEFNNGSKSQKPIVVVGKGITFDTGGISLKPSNKMDEMKYDMCGASTTIGLMQMVTELNLPINAVFVVPACENVPSSTATLPGDVVTSMSGTTIEVLNTDAEGRLILADALTYAQRYKPKLMIDMATLTGACVVALGAHHSGLMSNSDQLADQLFQCGQSTDDVTWRLPLTEDYANQI
;
A
#
# COMPACT_ATOMS: atom_id res chain seq x y z
N MET A 1 -17.18 -4.77 2.68
CA MET A 1 -16.87 -4.88 4.13
C MET A 1 -17.42 -3.65 4.83
N LYS A 2 -18.05 -3.80 6.01
CA LYS A 2 -18.48 -2.67 6.84
C LYS A 2 -17.56 -2.55 8.06
N PHE A 3 -16.94 -1.39 8.25
CA PHE A 3 -16.18 -1.06 9.45
C PHE A 3 -16.98 -0.11 10.33
N ALA A 4 -16.95 -0.29 11.66
CA ALA A 4 -17.65 0.56 12.60
C ALA A 4 -17.03 0.52 14.01
N THR A 5 -17.36 1.49 14.84
CA THR A 5 -17.10 1.47 16.27
C THR A 5 -18.27 0.82 17.02
N ASN A 6 -17.98 0.03 18.06
CA ASN A 6 -18.98 -0.58 18.92
C ASN A 6 -18.85 0.03 20.34
N LYS A 7 -19.91 0.70 20.81
CA LYS A 7 -19.95 1.43 22.09
C LYS A 7 -20.59 0.63 23.22
N LYS A 8 -21.04 -0.60 22.93
CA LYS A 8 -21.76 -1.42 23.89
C LYS A 8 -20.82 -2.00 24.94
N ILE A 9 -21.30 -2.15 26.13
CA ILE A 9 -20.63 -2.93 27.17
C ILE A 9 -20.56 -4.41 26.73
N ILE A 10 -19.59 -5.13 27.26
CA ILE A 10 -19.23 -6.48 26.79
C ILE A 10 -20.44 -7.43 26.72
N ASN A 11 -21.32 -7.39 27.73
CA ASN A 11 -22.48 -8.28 27.78
C ASN A 11 -23.58 -7.95 26.76
N GLU A 12 -23.53 -6.77 26.15
CA GLU A 12 -24.49 -6.31 25.15
C GLU A 12 -23.97 -6.39 23.70
N ILE A 13 -22.69 -6.75 23.53
CA ILE A 13 -22.08 -6.88 22.21
C ILE A 13 -22.69 -8.06 21.46
N LYS A 14 -23.44 -7.78 20.40
CA LYS A 14 -24.00 -8.80 19.50
C LYS A 14 -23.08 -9.00 18.31
N THR A 15 -22.39 -10.16 18.25
CA THR A 15 -21.46 -10.51 17.16
C THR A 15 -21.28 -12.02 17.06
N ASP A 16 -20.78 -12.51 15.93
CA ASP A 16 -20.39 -13.92 15.84
C ASP A 16 -19.09 -14.17 16.62
N CYS A 17 -18.11 -13.26 16.49
CA CYS A 17 -16.78 -13.40 17.12
C CYS A 17 -16.43 -12.16 17.96
N LEU A 18 -15.94 -12.37 19.17
CA LEU A 18 -15.38 -11.34 20.04
C LEU A 18 -13.88 -11.60 20.21
N MET A 19 -13.03 -10.72 19.65
CA MET A 19 -11.57 -10.84 19.70
C MET A 19 -11.02 -10.13 20.93
N ILE A 20 -10.16 -10.80 21.68
CA ILE A 20 -9.48 -10.27 22.87
C ILE A 20 -8.00 -10.65 22.89
N SER A 21 -7.17 -9.83 23.55
CA SER A 21 -5.73 -10.02 23.67
C SER A 21 -5.37 -11.04 24.77
N VAL A 22 -4.35 -11.86 24.50
CA VAL A 22 -3.67 -12.71 25.48
C VAL A 22 -2.16 -12.48 25.33
N PHE A 23 -1.48 -12.15 26.44
CA PHE A 23 -0.04 -11.98 26.47
C PHE A 23 0.65 -13.22 27.02
N ASN A 24 1.96 -13.38 26.75
CA ASN A 24 2.71 -14.57 27.13
C ASN A 24 2.99 -14.70 28.64
N ASP A 25 2.77 -13.63 29.41
CA ASP A 25 2.82 -13.66 30.89
C ASP A 25 1.54 -14.24 31.51
N GLY A 26 0.55 -14.61 30.68
CA GLY A 26 -0.71 -15.19 31.11
C GLY A 26 -1.65 -14.25 31.85
N LYS A 27 -1.27 -12.97 32.04
CA LYS A 27 -2.10 -12.00 32.76
C LYS A 27 -3.16 -11.40 31.83
N LEU A 28 -4.43 -11.52 32.22
CA LEU A 28 -5.54 -10.89 31.51
C LEU A 28 -5.68 -9.42 31.91
N ARG A 29 -5.80 -8.54 30.91
CA ARG A 29 -5.88 -7.08 31.06
C ARG A 29 -7.11 -6.51 30.37
N GLY A 30 -7.58 -5.35 30.81
CA GLY A 30 -8.66 -4.62 30.16
C GLY A 30 -9.88 -5.48 29.83
N ALA A 31 -10.34 -5.42 28.59
CA ALA A 31 -11.49 -6.17 28.11
C ALA A 31 -11.32 -7.71 28.25
N ALA A 32 -10.11 -8.24 28.13
CA ALA A 32 -9.88 -9.69 28.30
C ALA A 32 -10.23 -10.18 29.69
N LYS A 33 -9.90 -9.38 30.75
CA LYS A 33 -10.28 -9.70 32.14
C LYS A 33 -11.80 -9.65 32.34
N LEU A 34 -12.47 -8.65 31.74
CA LEU A 34 -13.93 -8.53 31.84
C LEU A 34 -14.65 -9.68 31.11
N VAL A 35 -14.18 -10.04 29.90
CA VAL A 35 -14.73 -11.18 29.15
C VAL A 35 -14.52 -12.49 29.90
N ASN A 36 -13.34 -12.70 30.53
CA ASN A 36 -13.05 -13.88 31.34
C ASN A 36 -14.02 -14.01 32.52
N ASN A 37 -14.23 -12.93 33.27
CA ASN A 37 -15.16 -12.92 34.40
C ASN A 37 -16.61 -13.21 33.95
N ALA A 38 -17.03 -12.62 32.81
CA ALA A 38 -18.36 -12.84 32.26
C ALA A 38 -18.59 -14.29 31.75
N ASN A 39 -17.53 -15.08 31.58
CA ASN A 39 -17.58 -16.46 31.07
C ASN A 39 -17.02 -17.49 32.09
N GLY A 40 -17.18 -17.24 33.40
CA GLY A 40 -16.81 -18.21 34.44
C GLY A 40 -15.33 -18.56 34.48
N LYS A 41 -14.44 -17.62 34.17
CA LYS A 41 -12.98 -17.78 34.11
C LYS A 41 -12.48 -18.76 33.01
N LEU A 42 -13.28 -19.02 32.00
CA LEU A 42 -12.97 -19.91 30.87
C LEU A 42 -11.60 -19.63 30.25
N ILE A 43 -11.19 -18.36 30.14
CA ILE A 43 -9.91 -18.01 29.51
C ILE A 43 -8.72 -18.40 30.39
N ASP A 44 -8.87 -18.28 31.72
CA ASP A 44 -7.83 -18.73 32.67
C ASP A 44 -7.56 -20.23 32.50
N ASP A 45 -8.58 -21.06 32.26
CA ASP A 45 -8.43 -22.48 32.03
C ASP A 45 -7.64 -22.77 30.75
N PHE A 46 -7.94 -22.05 29.64
CA PHE A 46 -7.18 -22.17 28.38
C PHE A 46 -5.71 -21.77 28.54
N ILE A 47 -5.42 -20.75 29.36
CA ILE A 47 -4.04 -20.33 29.66
C ILE A 47 -3.35 -21.40 30.54
N LYS A 48 -3.99 -21.86 31.61
CA LYS A 48 -3.48 -22.86 32.53
C LYS A 48 -3.15 -24.17 31.82
N ASN A 49 -4.03 -24.61 30.93
CA ASN A 49 -3.85 -25.84 30.16
C ASN A 49 -2.88 -25.67 28.98
N LYS A 50 -2.29 -24.46 28.79
CA LYS A 50 -1.39 -24.11 27.68
C LYS A 50 -2.02 -24.22 26.29
N ASP A 51 -3.35 -24.23 26.18
CA ASP A 51 -4.06 -24.19 24.91
C ASP A 51 -3.79 -22.88 24.16
N ILE A 52 -3.53 -21.80 24.91
CA ILE A 52 -2.97 -20.54 24.42
C ILE A 52 -1.82 -20.08 25.31
N GLN A 53 -0.70 -19.73 24.71
CA GLN A 53 0.51 -19.24 25.38
C GLN A 53 0.78 -17.75 25.14
N GLY A 54 -0.11 -17.07 24.43
CA GLY A 54 0.03 -15.66 24.11
C GLY A 54 1.13 -15.32 23.09
N LYS A 55 1.72 -16.30 22.39
CA LYS A 55 2.71 -16.05 21.33
C LYS A 55 2.08 -15.21 20.21
N ILE A 56 2.84 -14.26 19.63
CA ILE A 56 2.34 -13.36 18.59
C ILE A 56 1.71 -14.18 17.45
N GLY A 57 0.45 -13.85 17.13
CA GLY A 57 -0.33 -14.49 16.07
C GLY A 57 -0.95 -15.83 16.45
N GLN A 58 -0.65 -16.39 17.61
CA GLN A 58 -1.37 -17.57 18.10
C GLN A 58 -2.86 -17.22 18.27
N THR A 59 -3.75 -18.03 17.70
CA THR A 59 -5.18 -17.77 17.73
C THR A 59 -5.97 -19.01 18.12
N ARG A 60 -6.92 -18.86 19.05
CA ARG A 60 -7.89 -19.89 19.43
C ARG A 60 -9.30 -19.33 19.32
N ILE A 61 -10.20 -20.10 18.72
CA ILE A 61 -11.62 -19.76 18.59
C ILE A 61 -12.38 -20.71 19.51
N ILE A 62 -13.03 -20.15 20.52
CA ILE A 62 -13.73 -20.87 21.57
C ILE A 62 -15.24 -20.65 21.41
N PRO A 63 -16.07 -21.68 21.25
CA PRO A 63 -17.52 -21.54 21.27
C PRO A 63 -17.99 -21.18 22.68
N VAL A 64 -19.00 -20.30 22.76
CA VAL A 64 -19.66 -19.95 24.02
C VAL A 64 -21.17 -19.99 23.84
N THR A 65 -21.89 -20.36 24.91
CA THR A 65 -23.36 -20.45 24.95
C THR A 65 -23.92 -19.44 25.92
N GLY A 66 -25.18 -19.08 25.76
CA GLY A 66 -25.86 -18.18 26.67
C GLY A 66 -25.37 -16.71 26.65
N LYS A 67 -24.63 -16.31 25.59
CA LYS A 67 -24.10 -14.96 25.41
C LYS A 67 -24.60 -14.31 24.12
N SER A 68 -24.48 -12.99 24.04
CA SER A 68 -24.83 -12.21 22.85
C SER A 68 -23.78 -12.32 21.72
N TYR A 69 -22.62 -12.95 22.00
CA TYR A 69 -21.60 -13.33 21.03
C TYR A 69 -21.44 -14.86 21.02
N LYS A 70 -21.17 -15.44 19.86
CA LYS A 70 -21.15 -16.92 19.68
C LYS A 70 -19.78 -17.53 19.93
N ARG A 71 -18.70 -16.75 19.79
CA ARG A 71 -17.31 -17.21 19.90
C ARG A 71 -16.46 -16.16 20.59
N ILE A 72 -15.53 -16.60 21.43
CA ILE A 72 -14.40 -15.79 21.89
C ILE A 72 -13.21 -16.17 21.01
N VAL A 73 -12.50 -15.19 20.51
CA VAL A 73 -11.26 -15.37 19.73
C VAL A 73 -10.11 -14.83 20.57
N LEU A 74 -9.33 -15.75 21.14
CA LEU A 74 -8.13 -15.42 21.87
C LEU A 74 -7.00 -15.12 20.89
N VAL A 75 -6.36 -13.95 21.03
CA VAL A 75 -5.33 -13.45 20.13
C VAL A 75 -4.04 -13.26 20.89
N GLY A 76 -3.03 -14.09 20.58
CA GLY A 76 -1.69 -13.98 21.15
C GLY A 76 -0.98 -12.72 20.70
N CYS A 77 -0.55 -11.91 21.66
CA CYS A 77 0.04 -10.60 21.47
C CYS A 77 1.54 -10.52 21.80
N GLY A 78 2.14 -11.66 22.25
CA GLY A 78 3.56 -11.71 22.60
C GLY A 78 3.84 -11.20 24.02
N LYS A 79 5.05 -10.67 24.23
CA LYS A 79 5.42 -10.05 25.50
C LYS A 79 4.68 -8.72 25.65
N PHE A 80 4.11 -8.48 26.82
CA PHE A 80 3.37 -7.24 27.11
C PHE A 80 4.27 -6.01 27.03
N GLU A 81 5.49 -6.11 27.58
CA GLU A 81 6.45 -5.00 27.59
C GLU A 81 6.94 -4.57 26.19
N ASP A 82 6.98 -5.53 25.25
CA ASP A 82 7.45 -5.31 23.87
C ASP A 82 6.28 -5.07 22.89
N PHE A 83 5.05 -4.91 23.39
CA PHE A 83 3.87 -4.81 22.52
C PHE A 83 3.86 -3.48 21.76
N SER A 84 3.98 -3.57 20.44
CA SER A 84 4.09 -2.47 19.49
C SER A 84 2.97 -2.50 18.44
N GLN A 85 2.84 -1.42 17.66
CA GLN A 85 1.93 -1.40 16.50
C GLN A 85 2.23 -2.55 15.52
N LYS A 86 3.51 -2.86 15.27
CA LYS A 86 3.94 -3.98 14.42
C LYS A 86 3.45 -5.32 14.97
N ASN A 87 3.58 -5.53 16.28
CA ASN A 87 3.09 -6.75 16.94
C ASN A 87 1.57 -6.84 16.91
N TYR A 88 0.87 -5.71 17.13
CA TYR A 88 -0.58 -5.62 16.98
C TYR A 88 -1.02 -6.00 15.55
N ARG A 89 -0.36 -5.46 14.50
CA ARG A 89 -0.64 -5.81 13.09
C ARG A 89 -0.53 -7.32 12.86
N LYS A 90 0.54 -7.96 13.32
CA LYS A 90 0.74 -9.42 13.19
C LYS A 90 -0.35 -10.21 13.90
N ALA A 91 -0.69 -9.82 15.13
CA ALA A 91 -1.72 -10.46 15.94
C ALA A 91 -3.10 -10.38 15.29
N ILE A 92 -3.50 -9.17 14.86
CA ILE A 92 -4.78 -8.91 14.17
C ILE A 92 -4.87 -9.64 12.83
N ALA A 93 -3.81 -9.58 12.02
CA ALA A 93 -3.80 -10.25 10.72
C ALA A 93 -3.99 -11.76 10.85
N SER A 94 -3.28 -12.40 11.81
CA SER A 94 -3.43 -13.83 12.09
C SER A 94 -4.85 -14.17 12.54
N ALA A 95 -5.41 -13.41 13.49
CA ALA A 95 -6.75 -13.65 14.01
C ALA A 95 -7.83 -13.49 12.92
N LEU A 96 -7.78 -12.41 12.14
CA LEU A 96 -8.71 -12.18 11.04
C LEU A 96 -8.56 -13.24 9.94
N SER A 97 -7.34 -13.68 9.64
CA SER A 97 -7.08 -14.79 8.70
C SER A 97 -7.78 -16.07 9.19
N LYS A 98 -7.66 -16.41 10.46
CA LYS A 98 -8.31 -17.58 11.04
C LYS A 98 -9.83 -17.48 11.01
N ILE A 99 -10.40 -16.32 11.34
CA ILE A 99 -11.83 -16.05 11.26
C ILE A 99 -12.32 -16.12 9.80
N SER A 100 -11.54 -15.63 8.85
CA SER A 100 -11.92 -15.64 7.42
C SER A 100 -12.05 -17.04 6.80
N GLN A 101 -11.51 -18.06 7.45
CA GLN A 101 -11.65 -19.48 7.07
C GLN A 101 -12.92 -20.12 7.63
N THR A 102 -13.73 -19.35 8.35
CA THR A 102 -15.00 -19.79 8.94
C THR A 102 -16.17 -19.12 8.25
N ASN A 103 -17.39 -19.56 8.56
CA ASN A 103 -18.63 -18.99 8.05
C ASN A 103 -19.17 -17.81 8.91
N HIS A 104 -18.33 -17.23 9.78
CA HIS A 104 -18.75 -16.11 10.64
C HIS A 104 -18.84 -14.82 9.84
N LYS A 105 -19.89 -14.03 10.13
CA LYS A 105 -20.24 -12.81 9.38
C LYS A 105 -19.82 -11.52 10.06
N SER A 106 -19.58 -11.58 11.37
CA SER A 106 -19.27 -10.38 12.16
C SER A 106 -18.19 -10.64 13.21
N VAL A 107 -17.37 -9.63 13.47
CA VAL A 107 -16.36 -9.65 14.54
C VAL A 107 -16.32 -8.28 15.23
N VAL A 108 -16.18 -8.29 16.54
CA VAL A 108 -15.83 -7.12 17.35
C VAL A 108 -14.44 -7.35 17.93
N SER A 109 -13.51 -6.45 17.69
CA SER A 109 -12.16 -6.47 18.25
C SER A 109 -12.06 -5.60 19.49
N LEU A 110 -11.58 -6.18 20.57
CA LEU A 110 -11.18 -5.52 21.81
C LEU A 110 -9.66 -5.71 22.08
N VAL A 111 -8.91 -6.21 21.08
CA VAL A 111 -7.48 -6.51 21.24
C VAL A 111 -6.66 -5.25 21.56
N HIS A 112 -7.06 -4.09 21.06
CA HIS A 112 -6.40 -2.81 21.31
C HIS A 112 -6.52 -2.34 22.76
N ASP A 113 -7.51 -2.84 23.52
CA ASP A 113 -7.71 -2.51 24.94
C ASP A 113 -6.57 -3.05 25.83
N GLY A 114 -5.82 -4.06 25.36
CA GLY A 114 -4.58 -4.53 25.99
C GLY A 114 -3.30 -3.81 25.54
N ALA A 115 -3.41 -2.77 24.73
CA ALA A 115 -2.28 -2.06 24.13
C ALA A 115 -1.78 -0.87 24.96
N GLU A 116 -1.81 -0.95 26.29
CA GLU A 116 -1.42 0.12 27.22
C GLU A 116 0.04 0.56 27.02
N LYS A 117 0.92 -0.38 26.66
CA LYS A 117 2.36 -0.13 26.42
C LYS A 117 2.68 0.60 25.13
N ILE A 118 1.72 0.74 24.22
CA ILE A 118 1.93 1.56 23.03
C ILE A 118 1.81 3.02 23.46
N ASP A 119 2.94 3.65 23.69
CA ASP A 119 3.02 5.08 24.02
C ASP A 119 2.94 5.89 22.72
N ASN A 120 1.74 6.32 22.39
CA ASN A 120 1.47 7.16 21.25
C ASN A 120 0.17 7.93 21.45
N PRO A 121 0.19 9.29 21.38
CA PRO A 121 -1.01 10.10 21.56
C PRO A 121 -2.13 9.78 20.57
N ASN A 122 -1.78 9.27 19.38
CA ASN A 122 -2.71 8.89 18.33
C ASN A 122 -3.00 7.37 18.31
N LYS A 123 -2.77 6.66 19.43
CA LYS A 123 -2.89 5.21 19.52
C LYS A 123 -4.23 4.67 19.01
N ALA A 124 -5.33 5.26 19.42
CA ALA A 124 -6.68 4.83 19.02
C ALA A 124 -6.85 4.89 17.48
N TYR A 125 -6.45 6.00 16.86
CA TYR A 125 -6.44 6.17 15.42
C TYR A 125 -5.55 5.12 14.73
N ARG A 126 -4.31 4.96 15.20
CA ARG A 126 -3.35 4.03 14.57
C ARG A 126 -3.79 2.58 14.63
N LEU A 127 -4.28 2.12 15.79
CA LEU A 127 -4.68 0.72 15.95
C LEU A 127 -5.97 0.39 15.17
N SER A 128 -6.93 1.31 15.12
CA SER A 128 -8.14 1.12 14.30
C SER A 128 -7.84 1.14 12.81
N ARG A 129 -6.92 2.00 12.36
CA ARG A 129 -6.41 2.01 10.98
C ARG A 129 -5.78 0.65 10.63
N VAL A 130 -4.87 0.15 11.47
CA VAL A 130 -4.21 -1.16 11.28
C VAL A 130 -5.22 -2.31 11.21
N LEU A 131 -6.30 -2.26 12.01
CA LEU A 131 -7.36 -3.28 11.96
C LEU A 131 -8.01 -3.35 10.56
N ALA A 132 -8.36 -2.20 9.98
CA ALA A 132 -8.98 -2.15 8.65
C ALA A 132 -7.99 -2.53 7.53
N GLU A 133 -6.76 -2.00 7.57
CA GLU A 133 -5.68 -2.36 6.64
C GLU A 133 -5.39 -3.87 6.67
N SER A 134 -5.32 -4.47 7.86
CA SER A 134 -5.06 -5.91 8.02
C SER A 134 -6.13 -6.76 7.35
N TRP A 135 -7.41 -6.38 7.46
CA TRP A 135 -8.47 -7.09 6.75
C TRP A 135 -8.30 -7.01 5.23
N HIS A 136 -8.02 -5.82 4.70
CA HIS A 136 -7.81 -5.66 3.25
C HIS A 136 -6.63 -6.49 2.77
N SER A 137 -5.54 -6.52 3.52
CA SER A 137 -4.35 -7.32 3.19
C SER A 137 -4.65 -8.81 3.11
N ILE A 138 -5.30 -9.39 4.14
CA ILE A 138 -5.56 -10.83 4.20
C ILE A 138 -6.71 -11.28 3.28
N SER A 139 -7.66 -10.39 2.97
CA SER A 139 -8.81 -10.69 2.12
C SER A 139 -8.53 -10.48 0.64
N TYR A 140 -7.35 -10.03 0.26
CA TYR A 140 -6.97 -9.91 -1.13
C TYR A 140 -6.86 -11.31 -1.77
N GLN A 141 -7.42 -11.44 -2.97
CA GLN A 141 -7.29 -12.61 -3.83
C GLN A 141 -7.25 -12.11 -5.28
N TYR A 142 -6.30 -12.62 -6.05
CA TYR A 142 -6.27 -12.39 -7.49
C TYR A 142 -7.32 -13.27 -8.17
N THR A 143 -8.22 -12.65 -8.91
CA THR A 143 -9.40 -13.34 -9.47
C THR A 143 -9.57 -13.15 -11.00
N THR A 144 -8.80 -12.24 -11.62
CA THR A 144 -9.02 -11.86 -13.03
C THR A 144 -8.86 -13.02 -13.99
N THR A 145 -7.78 -13.78 -13.88
CA THR A 145 -7.54 -14.96 -14.74
C THR A 145 -7.67 -16.28 -13.96
N LYS A 146 -7.91 -16.21 -12.64
CA LYS A 146 -8.05 -17.38 -11.77
C LYS A 146 -9.51 -17.53 -11.35
N LYS A 147 -10.18 -18.58 -11.82
CA LYS A 147 -11.60 -18.85 -11.54
C LYS A 147 -11.83 -19.96 -10.50
N SER A 148 -10.82 -20.79 -10.22
CA SER A 148 -10.89 -21.91 -9.28
C SER A 148 -10.12 -21.66 -8.01
N ASN A 149 -10.41 -22.43 -6.96
CA ASN A 149 -9.72 -22.40 -5.65
C ASN A 149 -9.73 -21.01 -4.97
N LEU A 150 -10.79 -20.24 -5.17
CA LEU A 150 -10.98 -18.98 -4.48
C LEU A 150 -11.56 -19.24 -3.09
N ARG A 151 -10.99 -18.55 -2.08
CA ARG A 151 -11.52 -18.63 -0.72
C ARG A 151 -12.87 -17.91 -0.65
N LYS A 152 -13.87 -18.56 -0.09
CA LYS A 152 -15.12 -17.90 0.28
C LYS A 152 -14.87 -17.05 1.53
N LEU A 153 -15.19 -15.77 1.45
CA LEU A 153 -15.05 -14.83 2.57
C LEU A 153 -16.46 -14.43 3.05
N ASP A 154 -16.89 -15.01 4.16
CA ASP A 154 -18.22 -14.78 4.70
C ASP A 154 -18.29 -13.58 5.66
N LEU A 155 -17.16 -13.10 6.19
CA LEU A 155 -17.09 -11.94 7.07
C LEU A 155 -17.58 -10.67 6.34
N ARG A 156 -18.56 -9.98 6.93
CA ARG A 156 -19.24 -8.80 6.36
C ARG A 156 -19.05 -7.54 7.20
N LYS A 157 -18.78 -7.72 8.50
CA LYS A 157 -18.70 -6.61 9.45
C LYS A 157 -17.54 -6.80 10.42
N ILE A 158 -16.72 -5.76 10.56
CA ILE A 158 -15.63 -5.68 11.53
C ILE A 158 -15.86 -4.43 12.37
N GLU A 159 -15.92 -4.58 13.67
CA GLU A 159 -16.08 -3.47 14.61
C GLU A 159 -14.90 -3.42 15.56
N ILE A 160 -14.53 -2.22 15.99
CA ILE A 160 -13.64 -2.01 17.11
C ILE A 160 -14.48 -1.58 18.32
N GLY A 161 -14.40 -2.34 19.40
CA GLY A 161 -15.14 -2.01 20.63
C GLY A 161 -14.43 -0.92 21.41
N THR A 162 -15.16 -0.17 22.24
CA THR A 162 -14.59 0.84 23.11
C THR A 162 -15.36 0.96 24.41
N ASN A 163 -14.65 0.98 25.52
CA ASN A 163 -15.22 1.22 26.86
C ASN A 163 -15.25 2.72 27.23
N GLY A 164 -14.76 3.62 26.37
CA GLY A 164 -14.64 5.05 26.64
C GLY A 164 -15.13 5.97 25.52
N LYS A 165 -15.73 7.11 25.90
CA LYS A 165 -16.24 8.10 24.93
C LYS A 165 -15.13 8.88 24.23
N LYS A 166 -13.98 9.11 24.88
CA LYS A 166 -12.89 9.99 24.39
C LYS A 166 -12.23 9.52 23.09
N ALA A 167 -12.09 8.21 22.87
CA ALA A 167 -11.39 7.67 21.71
C ALA A 167 -12.26 7.42 20.47
N ILE A 168 -13.59 7.63 20.56
CA ILE A 168 -14.52 7.21 19.49
C ILE A 168 -14.24 7.90 18.16
N LYS A 169 -13.97 9.20 18.21
CA LYS A 169 -13.67 9.99 16.99
C LYS A 169 -12.43 9.43 16.29
N ASP A 170 -11.36 9.21 17.05
CA ASP A 170 -10.08 8.71 16.51
C ASP A 170 -10.21 7.28 15.99
N LEU A 171 -10.95 6.42 16.71
CA LEU A 171 -11.22 5.06 16.24
C LEU A 171 -12.02 5.06 14.94
N LYS A 172 -13.02 5.93 14.81
CA LYS A 172 -13.82 6.06 13.59
C LYS A 172 -12.97 6.55 12.41
N THR A 173 -12.23 7.64 12.61
CA THR A 173 -11.33 8.20 11.60
C THR A 173 -10.26 7.19 11.18
N GLY A 174 -9.69 6.46 12.14
CA GLY A 174 -8.69 5.42 11.84
C GLY A 174 -9.28 4.28 11.00
N LEU A 175 -10.51 3.82 11.29
CA LEU A 175 -11.19 2.82 10.46
C LEU A 175 -11.48 3.32 9.05
N GLU A 176 -11.93 4.57 8.90
CA GLU A 176 -12.21 5.20 7.61
C GLU A 176 -10.93 5.33 6.76
N HIS A 177 -9.85 5.84 7.35
CA HIS A 177 -8.56 5.94 6.68
C HIS A 177 -7.98 4.56 6.35
N GLY A 178 -8.05 3.60 7.28
CA GLY A 178 -7.57 2.24 7.07
C GLY A 178 -8.36 1.48 5.98
N ASP A 179 -9.66 1.75 5.83
CA ASP A 179 -10.48 1.21 4.75
C ASP A 179 -10.04 1.76 3.38
N ALA A 180 -9.84 3.07 3.28
CA ALA A 180 -9.38 3.72 2.04
C ALA A 180 -7.96 3.28 1.64
N ILE A 181 -7.01 3.27 2.60
CA ILE A 181 -5.64 2.78 2.39
C ILE A 181 -5.65 1.31 1.96
N GLY A 182 -6.43 0.48 2.66
CA GLY A 182 -6.52 -0.94 2.36
C GLY A 182 -7.11 -1.25 0.97
N LYS A 183 -8.11 -0.47 0.53
CA LYS A 183 -8.65 -0.55 -0.84
C LYS A 183 -7.61 -0.13 -1.88
N ALA A 184 -6.88 0.95 -1.62
CA ALA A 184 -5.80 1.41 -2.48
C ALA A 184 -4.69 0.36 -2.60
N THR A 185 -4.25 -0.23 -1.48
CA THR A 185 -3.26 -1.31 -1.47
C THR A 185 -3.75 -2.55 -2.24
N LYS A 186 -5.04 -2.89 -2.14
CA LYS A 186 -5.61 -3.97 -2.96
C LYS A 186 -5.54 -3.66 -4.45
N LEU A 187 -5.82 -2.41 -4.85
CA LEU A 187 -5.70 -1.99 -6.23
C LEU A 187 -4.26 -2.08 -6.72
N VAL A 188 -3.29 -1.57 -5.92
CA VAL A 188 -1.86 -1.67 -6.23
C VAL A 188 -1.44 -3.11 -6.48
N ARG A 189 -1.79 -4.02 -5.57
CA ARG A 189 -1.50 -5.45 -5.71
C ARG A 189 -2.19 -6.06 -6.92
N HIS A 190 -3.43 -5.68 -7.18
CA HIS A 190 -4.18 -6.17 -8.32
C HIS A 190 -3.52 -5.78 -9.65
N LEU A 191 -3.10 -4.52 -9.78
CA LEU A 191 -2.41 -4.03 -10.98
C LEU A 191 -1.08 -4.76 -11.19
N GLY A 192 -0.28 -4.95 -10.13
CA GLY A 192 0.97 -5.70 -10.22
C GLY A 192 0.77 -7.19 -10.53
N ASP A 193 -0.27 -7.83 -9.99
CA ASP A 193 -0.53 -9.26 -10.22
C ASP A 193 -1.09 -9.56 -11.62
N LEU A 194 -1.66 -8.55 -12.32
CA LEU A 194 -2.14 -8.72 -13.69
C LEU A 194 -0.98 -9.08 -14.64
N PRO A 195 -1.21 -9.96 -15.62
CA PRO A 195 -0.24 -10.19 -16.68
C PRO A 195 -0.17 -8.97 -17.61
N ALA A 196 0.98 -8.78 -18.27
CA ALA A 196 1.25 -7.60 -19.10
C ALA A 196 0.28 -7.44 -20.28
N ASN A 197 -0.18 -8.55 -20.85
CA ASN A 197 -1.20 -8.54 -21.93
C ASN A 197 -2.57 -8.02 -21.48
N ILE A 198 -2.79 -7.80 -20.18
CA ILE A 198 -3.98 -7.15 -19.59
C ILE A 198 -3.61 -5.78 -19.03
N CYS A 199 -2.54 -5.70 -18.22
CA CYS A 199 -2.09 -4.47 -17.58
C CYS A 199 -1.23 -3.64 -18.53
N THR A 200 -1.80 -3.20 -19.65
CA THR A 200 -1.13 -2.36 -20.65
C THR A 200 -1.14 -0.88 -20.24
N PRO A 201 -0.33 0.00 -20.88
CA PRO A 201 -0.43 1.45 -20.70
C PRO A 201 -1.87 1.97 -20.87
N THR A 202 -2.59 1.48 -21.84
CA THR A 202 -4.01 1.84 -22.09
C THR A 202 -4.92 1.37 -20.95
N TYR A 203 -4.67 0.20 -20.39
CA TYR A 203 -5.43 -0.29 -19.22
C TYR A 203 -5.22 0.60 -17.98
N LEU A 204 -3.98 1.02 -17.70
CA LEU A 204 -3.69 1.95 -16.59
C LEU A 204 -4.44 3.27 -16.74
N VAL A 205 -4.55 3.82 -17.96
CA VAL A 205 -5.38 4.99 -18.26
C VAL A 205 -6.85 4.74 -17.88
N SER A 206 -7.41 3.59 -18.22
CA SER A 206 -8.80 3.24 -17.92
C SER A 206 -9.07 3.21 -16.42
N VAL A 207 -8.12 2.66 -15.64
CA VAL A 207 -8.19 2.60 -14.17
C VAL A 207 -8.10 3.99 -13.56
N ALA A 208 -7.12 4.79 -13.98
CA ALA A 208 -6.97 6.17 -13.50
C ALA A 208 -8.23 7.01 -13.80
N ARG A 209 -8.79 6.90 -15.00
CA ARG A 209 -10.03 7.58 -15.39
C ARG A 209 -11.21 7.18 -14.51
N LYS A 210 -11.37 5.90 -14.23
CA LYS A 210 -12.44 5.41 -13.35
C LYS A 210 -12.34 5.95 -11.92
N ILE A 211 -11.12 6.17 -11.44
CA ILE A 211 -10.87 6.76 -10.11
C ILE A 211 -11.19 8.25 -10.13
N MET A 212 -10.58 9.01 -11.05
CA MET A 212 -10.63 10.47 -11.05
C MET A 212 -12.05 10.99 -11.35
N ASN A 213 -12.82 10.32 -12.20
CA ASN A 213 -14.20 10.71 -12.53
C ASN A 213 -15.18 10.63 -11.35
N LYS A 214 -14.79 10.02 -10.23
CA LYS A 214 -15.65 9.92 -9.04
C LYS A 214 -15.60 11.16 -8.14
N ASN A 215 -14.64 12.04 -8.32
CA ASN A 215 -14.44 13.20 -7.46
C ASN A 215 -14.39 14.50 -8.29
N LYS A 216 -15.21 15.48 -7.91
CA LYS A 216 -15.35 16.76 -8.64
C LYS A 216 -14.08 17.63 -8.57
N SER A 217 -13.24 17.45 -7.56
CA SER A 217 -11.96 18.15 -7.42
C SER A 217 -10.83 17.51 -8.23
N ALA A 218 -11.13 16.42 -8.95
CA ALA A 218 -10.17 15.63 -9.69
C ALA A 218 -10.33 15.85 -11.21
N THR A 219 -9.20 15.97 -11.91
CA THR A 219 -9.15 16.04 -13.37
C THR A 219 -8.12 15.06 -13.90
N LEU A 220 -8.31 14.57 -15.12
CA LEU A 220 -7.39 13.64 -15.78
C LEU A 220 -7.08 14.11 -17.19
N LYS A 221 -5.79 14.29 -17.46
CA LYS A 221 -5.23 14.49 -18.78
C LYS A 221 -4.38 13.27 -19.16
N VAL A 222 -4.49 12.82 -20.39
CA VAL A 222 -3.66 11.72 -20.91
C VAL A 222 -2.98 12.23 -22.17
N LEU A 223 -1.65 12.17 -22.20
CA LEU A 223 -0.89 12.50 -23.40
C LEU A 223 -0.65 11.22 -24.19
N ASN A 224 -0.93 11.27 -25.49
CA ASN A 224 -0.52 10.26 -26.45
C ASN A 224 0.87 10.56 -27.01
N GLU A 225 1.45 9.65 -27.79
CA GLU A 225 2.79 9.80 -28.36
C GLU A 225 2.97 11.04 -29.24
N ALA A 226 1.94 11.37 -30.06
CA ALA A 226 1.98 12.60 -30.86
C ALA A 226 2.07 13.86 -30.01
N GLN A 227 1.38 13.90 -28.88
CA GLN A 227 1.45 15.00 -27.92
C GLN A 227 2.78 15.01 -27.17
N MET A 228 3.31 13.85 -26.79
CA MET A 228 4.63 13.72 -26.18
C MET A 228 5.74 14.15 -27.15
N LYS A 229 5.64 13.79 -28.42
CA LYS A 229 6.57 14.23 -29.48
C LYS A 229 6.58 15.75 -29.64
N LYS A 230 5.40 16.38 -29.63
CA LYS A 230 5.29 17.87 -29.65
C LYS A 230 5.95 18.51 -28.44
N LEU A 231 5.98 17.85 -27.31
CA LEU A 231 6.63 18.28 -26.07
C LEU A 231 8.12 17.89 -26.01
N LYS A 232 8.66 17.28 -27.07
CA LYS A 232 10.05 16.81 -27.17
C LYS A 232 10.43 15.79 -26.09
N MET A 233 9.49 14.92 -25.70
CA MET A 233 9.73 13.83 -24.73
C MET A 233 10.39 12.65 -25.43
N ASN A 234 11.53 12.86 -26.08
CA ASN A 234 12.13 11.81 -26.89
C ASN A 234 12.84 10.75 -26.04
N SER A 235 13.24 11.08 -24.80
CA SER A 235 13.80 10.09 -23.86
C SER A 235 12.75 9.04 -23.49
N LEU A 236 11.51 9.42 -23.23
CA LEU A 236 10.41 8.48 -23.00
C LEU A 236 10.07 7.73 -24.30
N LEU A 237 9.97 8.45 -25.42
CA LEU A 237 9.57 7.86 -26.70
C LEU A 237 10.61 6.87 -27.25
N SER A 238 11.89 7.00 -26.90
CA SER A 238 12.92 6.04 -27.28
C SER A 238 12.68 4.66 -26.62
N VAL A 239 12.22 4.63 -25.39
CA VAL A 239 11.94 3.36 -24.69
C VAL A 239 10.79 2.61 -25.37
N THR A 240 9.74 3.30 -25.80
CA THR A 240 8.57 2.68 -26.44
C THR A 240 8.76 2.41 -27.94
N ALA A 241 9.87 2.81 -28.54
CA ALA A 241 10.08 2.73 -29.99
C ALA A 241 9.91 1.32 -30.58
N GLY A 242 10.20 0.28 -29.78
CA GLY A 242 10.01 -1.12 -30.15
C GLY A 242 8.63 -1.71 -29.89
N ALA A 243 7.77 -1.00 -29.13
CA ALA A 243 6.50 -1.53 -28.67
C ALA A 243 5.38 -1.31 -29.69
N SER A 244 4.44 -2.27 -29.77
CA SER A 244 3.18 -2.12 -30.52
C SER A 244 2.09 -1.45 -29.69
N GLU A 245 2.10 -1.61 -28.37
CA GLU A 245 1.18 -0.91 -27.47
C GLU A 245 1.67 0.54 -27.27
N PRO A 246 0.84 1.54 -27.59
CA PRO A 246 1.29 2.94 -27.56
C PRO A 246 1.51 3.46 -26.14
N ALA A 247 2.60 4.19 -25.96
CA ALA A 247 2.90 4.85 -24.69
C ALA A 247 1.80 5.87 -24.29
N LYS A 248 1.60 6.03 -23.01
CA LYS A 248 0.67 6.98 -22.39
C LYS A 248 1.37 7.72 -21.26
N MET A 249 1.21 9.04 -21.20
CA MET A 249 1.50 9.77 -19.98
C MET A 249 0.18 10.18 -19.30
N ILE A 250 -0.06 9.60 -18.15
CA ILE A 250 -1.24 9.86 -17.33
C ILE A 250 -0.90 11.01 -16.40
N VAL A 251 -1.68 12.08 -16.43
CA VAL A 251 -1.52 13.24 -15.55
C VAL A 251 -2.85 13.50 -14.85
N ALA A 252 -2.89 13.25 -13.57
CA ALA A 252 -4.08 13.42 -12.75
C ALA A 252 -3.86 14.53 -11.74
N GLU A 253 -4.78 15.48 -11.67
CA GLU A 253 -4.73 16.62 -10.74
C GLU A 253 -5.87 16.50 -9.75
N PHE A 254 -5.58 16.69 -8.48
CA PHE A 254 -6.55 16.74 -7.40
C PHE A 254 -6.38 18.06 -6.66
N ASN A 255 -7.36 18.94 -6.80
CA ASN A 255 -7.32 20.33 -6.33
C ASN A 255 -8.39 20.54 -5.25
N ASN A 256 -8.12 20.06 -4.03
CA ASN A 256 -9.02 20.16 -2.88
C ASN A 256 -8.41 20.93 -1.69
N GLY A 257 -7.19 21.41 -1.84
CA GLY A 257 -6.54 22.34 -0.91
C GLY A 257 -6.88 23.80 -1.23
N SER A 258 -6.28 24.74 -0.50
CA SER A 258 -6.41 26.16 -0.82
C SER A 258 -5.74 26.48 -2.17
N LYS A 259 -6.25 27.51 -2.89
CA LYS A 259 -5.70 27.94 -4.18
C LYS A 259 -4.23 28.39 -4.09
N SER A 260 -3.79 28.90 -2.94
CA SER A 260 -2.41 29.34 -2.69
C SER A 260 -1.45 28.18 -2.35
N GLN A 261 -1.98 27.00 -2.06
CA GLN A 261 -1.17 25.84 -1.68
C GLN A 261 -0.54 25.21 -2.92
N LYS A 262 0.79 25.20 -2.97
CA LYS A 262 1.53 24.48 -4.02
C LYS A 262 1.24 22.98 -3.93
N PRO A 263 1.08 22.28 -5.07
CA PRO A 263 0.79 20.85 -5.08
C PRO A 263 1.98 20.01 -4.62
N ILE A 264 1.66 18.84 -4.11
CA ILE A 264 2.59 17.71 -4.00
C ILE A 264 2.53 16.95 -5.32
N VAL A 265 3.68 16.70 -5.93
CA VAL A 265 3.76 15.89 -7.15
C VAL A 265 4.26 14.49 -6.83
N VAL A 266 3.59 13.50 -7.37
CA VAL A 266 4.01 12.09 -7.27
C VAL A 266 4.17 11.54 -8.68
N VAL A 267 5.35 10.99 -8.99
CA VAL A 267 5.67 10.36 -10.28
C VAL A 267 5.84 8.86 -10.06
N GLY A 268 5.29 8.03 -10.96
CA GLY A 268 5.42 6.58 -10.84
C GLY A 268 5.91 5.92 -12.13
N LYS A 269 7.04 5.21 -12.09
CA LYS A 269 7.53 4.40 -13.20
C LYS A 269 6.48 3.39 -13.63
N GLY A 270 6.15 3.37 -14.93
CA GLY A 270 5.09 2.56 -15.50
C GLY A 270 5.51 1.70 -16.67
N ILE A 271 6.62 0.97 -16.57
CA ILE A 271 7.01 -0.01 -17.59
C ILE A 271 6.13 -1.26 -17.40
N THR A 272 5.11 -1.42 -18.24
CA THR A 272 4.13 -2.49 -18.06
C THR A 272 4.67 -3.88 -18.38
N PHE A 273 5.71 -3.96 -19.19
CA PHE A 273 6.59 -5.11 -19.32
C PHE A 273 7.99 -4.67 -19.77
N ASP A 274 9.02 -5.23 -19.16
CA ASP A 274 10.41 -4.90 -19.43
C ASP A 274 11.22 -6.13 -19.86
N THR A 275 11.54 -6.22 -21.15
CA THR A 275 12.44 -7.25 -21.66
C THR A 275 13.91 -6.83 -21.60
N GLY A 276 14.20 -5.56 -21.29
CA GLY A 276 15.50 -4.92 -21.46
C GLY A 276 15.69 -4.26 -22.84
N GLY A 277 14.73 -4.40 -23.74
CA GLY A 277 14.87 -3.93 -25.13
C GLY A 277 15.90 -4.75 -25.89
N ILE A 278 16.78 -4.09 -26.68
CA ILE A 278 17.88 -4.75 -27.41
C ILE A 278 18.95 -5.31 -26.44
N SER A 279 19.18 -4.65 -25.31
CA SER A 279 19.98 -5.21 -24.20
C SER A 279 19.17 -6.24 -23.42
N LEU A 280 18.81 -7.34 -24.08
CA LEU A 280 17.83 -8.33 -23.64
C LEU A 280 18.21 -8.98 -22.30
N LYS A 281 17.28 -9.00 -21.36
CA LYS A 281 17.43 -9.70 -20.08
C LYS A 281 17.54 -11.22 -20.28
N PRO A 282 18.21 -11.95 -19.37
CA PRO A 282 18.09 -13.41 -19.31
C PRO A 282 16.65 -13.84 -19.16
N SER A 283 16.26 -14.97 -19.76
CA SER A 283 14.89 -15.49 -19.72
C SER A 283 14.43 -15.88 -18.29
N ASN A 284 15.39 -16.24 -17.42
CA ASN A 284 15.09 -16.61 -16.03
C ASN A 284 14.46 -15.44 -15.28
N LYS A 285 13.23 -15.65 -14.80
CA LYS A 285 12.41 -14.65 -14.09
C LYS A 285 12.02 -13.41 -14.92
N MET A 286 12.10 -13.45 -16.24
CA MET A 286 11.63 -12.34 -17.08
C MET A 286 10.14 -12.13 -16.95
N ASP A 287 9.35 -13.16 -16.63
CA ASP A 287 7.92 -13.06 -16.32
C ASP A 287 7.60 -12.17 -15.11
N GLU A 288 8.56 -12.02 -14.16
CA GLU A 288 8.45 -11.09 -13.04
C GLU A 288 8.54 -9.61 -13.49
N MET A 289 8.99 -9.32 -14.72
CA MET A 289 9.06 -7.95 -15.26
C MET A 289 7.71 -7.31 -15.53
N LYS A 290 6.61 -8.04 -15.37
CA LYS A 290 5.25 -7.48 -15.25
C LYS A 290 5.11 -6.54 -14.04
N TYR A 291 5.97 -6.66 -13.02
CA TYR A 291 5.99 -5.80 -11.84
C TYR A 291 6.74 -4.48 -12.03
N ASP A 292 7.35 -4.27 -13.20
CA ASP A 292 8.16 -3.07 -13.45
C ASP A 292 7.33 -1.79 -13.63
N MET A 293 6.05 -1.90 -13.40
CA MET A 293 5.06 -0.83 -13.31
C MET A 293 4.54 -0.60 -11.86
N CYS A 294 5.19 -1.16 -10.85
CA CYS A 294 4.71 -1.00 -9.46
C CYS A 294 4.81 0.43 -8.95
N GLY A 295 5.69 1.26 -9.47
CA GLY A 295 5.69 2.71 -9.24
C GLY A 295 4.39 3.37 -9.73
N ALA A 296 3.97 3.04 -10.95
CA ALA A 296 2.70 3.50 -11.51
C ALA A 296 1.50 3.01 -10.72
N SER A 297 1.48 1.71 -10.37
CA SER A 297 0.36 1.14 -9.60
C SER A 297 0.23 1.79 -8.22
N THR A 298 1.35 2.08 -7.55
CA THR A 298 1.36 2.79 -6.27
C THR A 298 0.84 4.22 -6.43
N THR A 299 1.27 4.95 -7.48
CA THR A 299 0.77 6.29 -7.79
C THR A 299 -0.74 6.28 -8.06
N ILE A 300 -1.26 5.30 -8.80
CA ILE A 300 -2.69 5.13 -9.04
C ILE A 300 -3.44 4.75 -7.74
N GLY A 301 -2.83 3.93 -6.88
CA GLY A 301 -3.35 3.66 -5.54
C GLY A 301 -3.47 4.92 -4.68
N LEU A 302 -2.46 5.79 -4.73
CA LEU A 302 -2.50 7.10 -4.07
C LEU A 302 -3.60 8.01 -4.64
N MET A 303 -3.80 8.04 -5.98
CA MET A 303 -4.95 8.74 -6.58
C MET A 303 -6.27 8.28 -5.95
N GLN A 304 -6.47 6.96 -5.82
CA GLN A 304 -7.69 6.40 -5.23
C GLN A 304 -7.84 6.81 -3.76
N MET A 305 -6.79 6.66 -2.95
CA MET A 305 -6.82 6.98 -1.53
C MET A 305 -7.12 8.47 -1.28
N VAL A 306 -6.40 9.36 -1.97
CA VAL A 306 -6.52 10.82 -1.81
C VAL A 306 -7.92 11.30 -2.20
N THR A 307 -8.47 10.79 -3.31
CA THR A 307 -9.80 11.16 -3.80
C THR A 307 -10.92 10.55 -2.95
N GLU A 308 -10.78 9.30 -2.45
CA GLU A 308 -11.76 8.66 -1.59
C GLU A 308 -11.86 9.34 -0.22
N LEU A 309 -10.72 9.70 0.36
CA LEU A 309 -10.65 10.44 1.64
C LEU A 309 -10.94 11.93 1.49
N ASN A 310 -11.04 12.42 0.25
CA ASN A 310 -11.24 13.84 -0.05
C ASN A 310 -10.29 14.75 0.75
N LEU A 311 -8.98 14.40 0.75
CA LEU A 311 -7.99 15.09 1.56
C LEU A 311 -7.89 16.58 1.18
N PRO A 312 -7.73 17.49 2.14
CA PRO A 312 -7.63 18.94 1.87
C PRO A 312 -6.23 19.33 1.36
N ILE A 313 -5.82 18.77 0.23
CA ILE A 313 -4.52 19.00 -0.40
C ILE A 313 -4.66 19.21 -1.90
N ASN A 314 -3.66 19.88 -2.50
CA ASN A 314 -3.44 19.87 -3.92
C ASN A 314 -2.37 18.83 -4.25
N ALA A 315 -2.66 17.93 -5.17
CA ALA A 315 -1.75 16.88 -5.59
C ALA A 315 -1.79 16.67 -7.11
N VAL A 316 -0.65 16.34 -7.69
CA VAL A 316 -0.54 15.97 -9.10
C VAL A 316 0.16 14.61 -9.18
N PHE A 317 -0.43 13.71 -9.93
CA PHE A 317 0.08 12.36 -10.13
C PHE A 317 0.46 12.20 -11.59
N VAL A 318 1.71 11.80 -11.85
CA VAL A 318 2.24 11.63 -13.20
C VAL A 318 2.70 10.19 -13.37
N VAL A 319 2.20 9.52 -14.40
CA VAL A 319 2.57 8.14 -14.70
C VAL A 319 2.99 8.05 -16.17
N PRO A 320 4.29 8.02 -16.46
CA PRO A 320 4.79 7.62 -17.77
C PRO A 320 4.62 6.10 -17.91
N ALA A 321 3.78 5.65 -18.82
CA ALA A 321 3.46 4.24 -19.04
C ALA A 321 3.81 3.81 -20.46
N CYS A 322 4.66 2.78 -20.59
CA CYS A 322 5.06 2.18 -21.86
C CYS A 322 5.57 0.75 -21.65
N GLU A 323 5.93 0.07 -22.74
CA GLU A 323 6.63 -1.21 -22.75
C GLU A 323 8.06 -1.03 -23.26
N ASN A 324 8.99 -1.84 -22.76
CA ASN A 324 10.36 -1.93 -23.24
C ASN A 324 10.57 -3.31 -23.88
N VAL A 325 10.45 -3.38 -25.21
CA VAL A 325 10.51 -4.64 -25.96
C VAL A 325 11.40 -4.51 -27.20
N PRO A 326 12.10 -5.59 -27.63
CA PRO A 326 12.91 -5.58 -28.84
C PRO A 326 12.02 -5.65 -30.09
N SER A 327 12.40 -4.91 -31.10
CA SER A 327 11.82 -5.00 -32.46
C SER A 327 12.77 -4.36 -33.47
N SER A 328 12.38 -4.34 -34.73
CA SER A 328 13.13 -3.66 -35.79
C SER A 328 13.18 -2.13 -35.65
N THR A 329 12.33 -1.55 -34.81
CA THR A 329 12.26 -0.09 -34.55
C THR A 329 12.76 0.29 -33.16
N ALA A 330 13.20 -0.69 -32.35
CA ALA A 330 13.68 -0.44 -31.00
C ALA A 330 14.96 0.41 -30.99
N THR A 331 15.12 1.20 -29.96
CA THR A 331 16.35 1.98 -29.70
C THR A 331 17.54 1.04 -29.54
N LEU A 332 18.66 1.38 -30.19
CA LEU A 332 19.88 0.62 -30.15
C LEU A 332 20.82 1.16 -29.07
N PRO A 333 21.65 0.29 -28.44
CA PRO A 333 22.77 0.77 -27.64
C PRO A 333 23.73 1.66 -28.50
N GLY A 334 24.05 2.85 -27.97
CA GLY A 334 24.80 3.89 -28.68
C GLY A 334 23.93 4.96 -29.34
N ASP A 335 22.58 4.79 -29.39
CA ASP A 335 21.70 5.84 -29.87
C ASP A 335 21.71 7.06 -28.91
N VAL A 336 21.65 8.26 -29.49
CA VAL A 336 21.60 9.52 -28.76
C VAL A 336 20.21 10.11 -28.89
N VAL A 337 19.56 10.37 -27.77
CA VAL A 337 18.23 11.00 -27.71
C VAL A 337 18.29 12.35 -26.99
N THR A 338 17.43 13.28 -27.39
CA THR A 338 17.29 14.58 -26.70
C THR A 338 16.05 14.57 -25.83
N SER A 339 16.23 14.68 -24.51
CA SER A 339 15.12 14.73 -23.55
C SER A 339 14.31 16.03 -23.64
N MET A 340 13.17 16.08 -22.94
CA MET A 340 12.31 17.26 -22.86
C MET A 340 13.04 18.48 -22.27
N SER A 341 14.04 18.29 -21.41
CA SER A 341 14.87 19.38 -20.86
C SER A 341 15.87 19.96 -21.88
N GLY A 342 16.07 19.29 -23.02
CA GLY A 342 17.08 19.62 -24.01
C GLY A 342 18.43 18.91 -23.81
N THR A 343 18.56 18.14 -22.73
CA THR A 343 19.78 17.34 -22.48
C THR A 343 19.84 16.16 -23.45
N THR A 344 20.98 15.96 -24.08
CA THR A 344 21.27 14.77 -24.91
C THR A 344 21.71 13.62 -24.01
N ILE A 345 21.20 12.43 -24.30
CA ILE A 345 21.48 11.19 -23.54
C ILE A 345 21.93 10.13 -24.53
N GLU A 346 23.12 9.61 -24.36
CA GLU A 346 23.57 8.42 -25.05
C GLU A 346 23.10 7.18 -24.32
N VAL A 347 22.34 6.33 -24.99
CA VAL A 347 21.72 5.13 -24.41
C VAL A 347 22.66 3.96 -24.58
N LEU A 348 23.59 3.74 -23.65
CA LEU A 348 24.54 2.62 -23.70
C LEU A 348 23.90 1.27 -23.35
N ASN A 349 22.81 1.27 -22.61
CA ASN A 349 22.10 0.07 -22.18
C ASN A 349 20.59 0.32 -22.20
N THR A 350 19.87 -0.36 -23.08
CA THR A 350 18.41 -0.20 -23.20
C THR A 350 17.64 -0.85 -22.04
N ASP A 351 18.26 -1.65 -21.17
CA ASP A 351 17.73 -2.16 -19.90
C ASP A 351 17.78 -1.11 -18.77
N ALA A 352 18.22 0.11 -19.07
CA ALA A 352 18.18 1.26 -18.17
C ALA A 352 17.03 2.23 -18.54
N GLU A 353 15.92 1.72 -18.99
CA GLU A 353 14.75 2.40 -19.56
C GLU A 353 13.98 3.25 -18.54
N GLY A 354 13.92 2.80 -17.28
CA GLY A 354 13.16 3.48 -16.23
C GLY A 354 13.63 4.91 -16.00
N ARG A 355 14.93 5.16 -15.96
CA ARG A 355 15.49 6.52 -15.84
C ARG A 355 15.19 7.38 -17.06
N LEU A 356 15.07 6.79 -18.24
CA LEU A 356 14.76 7.52 -19.47
C LEU A 356 13.31 8.05 -19.47
N ILE A 357 12.34 7.22 -19.07
CA ILE A 357 10.94 7.68 -18.98
C ILE A 357 10.74 8.68 -17.82
N LEU A 358 11.47 8.52 -16.72
CA LEU A 358 11.42 9.42 -15.58
C LEU A 358 12.03 10.80 -15.90
N ALA A 359 13.10 10.88 -16.71
CA ALA A 359 13.73 12.13 -17.10
C ALA A 359 12.69 13.12 -17.71
N ASP A 360 11.89 12.66 -18.68
CA ASP A 360 10.87 13.48 -19.32
C ASP A 360 9.67 13.73 -18.41
N ALA A 361 9.26 12.72 -17.63
CA ALA A 361 8.12 12.85 -16.71
C ALA A 361 8.39 13.84 -15.58
N LEU A 362 9.58 13.81 -14.98
CA LEU A 362 10.02 14.76 -13.94
C LEU A 362 10.14 16.16 -14.49
N THR A 363 10.71 16.34 -15.70
CA THR A 363 10.79 17.63 -16.40
C THR A 363 9.39 18.17 -16.67
N TYR A 364 8.47 17.33 -17.17
CA TYR A 364 7.08 17.72 -17.38
C TYR A 364 6.39 18.18 -16.09
N ALA A 365 6.64 17.50 -15.00
CA ALA A 365 6.01 17.74 -13.71
C ALA A 365 6.42 19.08 -13.07
N GLN A 366 7.59 19.63 -13.40
CA GLN A 366 8.06 20.94 -12.90
C GLN A 366 7.12 22.12 -13.25
N ARG A 367 6.33 21.98 -14.33
CA ARG A 367 5.35 23.03 -14.73
C ARG A 367 4.31 23.34 -13.65
N TYR A 368 4.04 22.40 -12.75
CA TYR A 368 3.12 22.56 -11.63
C TYR A 368 3.72 23.34 -10.45
N LYS A 369 5.01 23.70 -10.53
CA LYS A 369 5.75 24.43 -9.47
C LYS A 369 5.52 23.78 -8.08
N PRO A 370 5.80 22.47 -7.93
CA PRO A 370 5.42 21.71 -6.74
C PRO A 370 6.10 22.23 -5.47
N LYS A 371 5.45 22.00 -4.31
CA LYS A 371 6.08 22.15 -3.00
C LYS A 371 7.19 21.10 -2.80
N LEU A 372 6.93 19.90 -3.24
CA LEU A 372 7.86 18.76 -3.25
C LEU A 372 7.44 17.79 -4.37
N MET A 373 8.39 16.99 -4.83
CA MET A 373 8.18 15.95 -5.82
C MET A 373 8.77 14.64 -5.27
N ILE A 374 8.01 13.56 -5.42
CA ILE A 374 8.43 12.20 -5.03
C ILE A 374 8.23 11.31 -6.24
N ASP A 375 9.24 10.56 -6.63
CA ASP A 375 9.09 9.51 -7.62
C ASP A 375 9.21 8.12 -6.96
N MET A 376 8.53 7.15 -7.55
CA MET A 376 8.52 5.77 -7.11
C MET A 376 8.79 4.87 -8.32
N ALA A 377 9.83 4.05 -8.21
CA ALA A 377 10.27 3.24 -9.33
C ALA A 377 10.89 1.91 -8.87
N THR A 378 10.57 0.85 -9.58
CA THR A 378 11.30 -0.40 -9.61
C THR A 378 12.51 -0.20 -10.53
N LEU A 379 13.53 0.52 -10.04
CA LEU A 379 14.51 1.16 -10.91
C LEU A 379 15.76 0.32 -11.16
N THR A 380 16.26 -0.38 -10.13
CA THR A 380 17.50 -1.15 -10.23
C THR A 380 17.57 -2.31 -9.24
N GLY A 381 18.06 -3.45 -9.72
CA GLY A 381 18.38 -4.60 -8.87
C GLY A 381 19.48 -4.32 -7.84
N ALA A 382 20.33 -3.33 -8.06
CA ALA A 382 21.36 -2.91 -7.10
C ALA A 382 20.75 -2.50 -5.74
N CYS A 383 19.56 -1.91 -5.73
CA CYS A 383 18.86 -1.58 -4.51
C CYS A 383 18.51 -2.83 -3.67
N VAL A 384 18.11 -3.92 -4.34
CA VAL A 384 17.80 -5.21 -3.68
C VAL A 384 19.09 -5.84 -3.15
N VAL A 385 20.20 -5.72 -3.87
CA VAL A 385 21.52 -6.19 -3.40
C VAL A 385 21.95 -5.44 -2.15
N ALA A 386 21.75 -4.12 -2.12
CA ALA A 386 22.17 -3.28 -0.99
C ALA A 386 21.25 -3.43 0.26
N LEU A 387 19.92 -3.54 0.07
CA LEU A 387 18.94 -3.43 1.15
C LEU A 387 18.12 -4.70 1.40
N GLY A 388 18.25 -5.71 0.55
CA GLY A 388 17.41 -6.90 0.61
C GLY A 388 15.96 -6.63 0.21
N ALA A 389 15.04 -7.49 0.68
CA ALA A 389 13.64 -7.51 0.26
C ALA A 389 12.69 -6.74 1.20
N HIS A 390 13.20 -6.03 2.20
CA HIS A 390 12.35 -5.44 3.26
C HIS A 390 12.38 -3.92 3.32
N HIS A 391 13.37 -3.27 2.74
CA HIS A 391 13.52 -1.82 2.78
C HIS A 391 13.52 -1.25 1.37
N SER A 392 12.79 -0.17 1.17
CA SER A 392 12.90 0.63 -0.05
C SER A 392 14.08 1.58 0.05
N GLY A 393 14.84 1.75 -1.04
CA GLY A 393 15.89 2.76 -1.10
C GLY A 393 15.30 4.16 -1.18
N LEU A 394 15.74 5.06 -0.32
CA LEU A 394 15.36 6.46 -0.29
C LEU A 394 16.55 7.33 -0.65
N MET A 395 16.46 8.05 -1.75
CA MET A 395 17.42 9.09 -2.15
C MET A 395 16.71 10.44 -2.15
N SER A 396 17.38 11.51 -1.76
CA SER A 396 16.79 12.85 -1.72
C SER A 396 17.87 13.93 -1.75
N ASN A 397 17.60 15.00 -2.46
CA ASN A 397 18.35 16.25 -2.42
C ASN A 397 17.91 17.20 -1.28
N SER A 398 17.01 16.74 -0.40
CA SER A 398 16.52 17.45 0.78
C SER A 398 16.58 16.55 2.00
N ASP A 399 17.46 16.84 2.94
CA ASP A 399 17.59 16.10 4.20
C ASP A 399 16.29 16.10 5.00
N GLN A 400 15.66 17.27 5.11
CA GLN A 400 14.38 17.40 5.82
C GLN A 400 13.28 16.49 5.24
N LEU A 401 13.17 16.41 3.91
CA LEU A 401 12.19 15.55 3.26
C LEU A 401 12.54 14.07 3.45
N ALA A 402 13.83 13.73 3.34
CA ALA A 402 14.30 12.36 3.59
C ALA A 402 13.95 11.89 5.00
N ASP A 403 14.21 12.71 6.01
CA ASP A 403 13.89 12.39 7.40
C ASP A 403 12.38 12.24 7.63
N GLN A 404 11.56 13.11 7.04
CA GLN A 404 10.11 13.00 7.11
C GLN A 404 9.61 11.68 6.50
N LEU A 405 10.10 11.31 5.33
CA LEU A 405 9.72 10.05 4.66
C LEU A 405 10.21 8.83 5.45
N PHE A 406 11.43 8.88 5.98
CA PHE A 406 11.95 7.83 6.85
C PHE A 406 11.05 7.62 8.08
N GLN A 407 10.70 8.70 8.80
CA GLN A 407 9.81 8.63 9.96
C GLN A 407 8.40 8.13 9.59
N CYS A 408 7.87 8.55 8.46
CA CYS A 408 6.61 8.03 7.94
C CYS A 408 6.69 6.52 7.71
N GLY A 409 7.76 6.04 7.07
CA GLY A 409 8.01 4.62 6.83
C GLY A 409 8.06 3.82 8.14
N GLN A 410 8.82 4.29 9.14
CA GLN A 410 8.89 3.67 10.46
C GLN A 410 7.52 3.61 11.15
N SER A 411 6.73 4.68 11.05
CA SER A 411 5.42 4.78 11.71
C SER A 411 4.32 3.96 11.05
N THR A 412 4.51 3.53 9.79
CA THR A 412 3.52 2.78 9.00
C THR A 412 3.90 1.32 8.79
N ASP A 413 5.09 0.89 9.23
CA ASP A 413 5.71 -0.40 8.95
C ASP A 413 5.98 -0.62 7.43
N ASP A 414 6.16 0.47 6.67
CA ASP A 414 6.59 0.49 5.27
C ASP A 414 7.95 1.19 5.21
N VAL A 415 8.97 0.44 5.60
CA VAL A 415 10.27 0.98 5.97
C VAL A 415 11.13 1.33 4.75
N THR A 416 11.76 2.48 4.82
CA THR A 416 12.77 2.95 3.87
C THR A 416 14.13 3.01 4.52
N TRP A 417 15.19 3.02 3.71
CA TRP A 417 16.55 3.30 4.17
C TRP A 417 17.21 4.32 3.26
N ARG A 418 17.79 5.35 3.85
CA ARG A 418 18.43 6.41 3.08
C ARG A 418 19.74 5.92 2.47
N LEU A 419 19.88 6.10 1.17
CA LEU A 419 21.11 5.85 0.39
C LEU A 419 21.77 7.20 0.09
N PRO A 420 23.12 7.23 -0.05
CA PRO A 420 23.85 8.46 -0.33
C PRO A 420 23.52 9.01 -1.72
N LEU A 421 23.49 10.33 -1.82
CA LEU A 421 23.38 11.10 -3.05
C LEU A 421 24.41 12.24 -2.97
N THR A 422 25.65 11.97 -3.44
CA THR A 422 26.75 12.92 -3.43
C THR A 422 27.24 13.21 -4.85
N GLU A 423 27.93 14.33 -5.01
CA GLU A 423 28.50 14.74 -6.32
C GLU A 423 29.50 13.75 -6.88
N ASP A 424 30.12 12.92 -6.04
CA ASP A 424 31.09 11.90 -6.48
C ASP A 424 30.50 10.91 -7.49
N TYR A 425 29.18 10.70 -7.44
CA TYR A 425 28.50 9.81 -8.39
C TYR A 425 28.15 10.49 -9.73
N ALA A 426 28.22 11.83 -9.81
CA ALA A 426 27.86 12.57 -11.02
C ALA A 426 28.77 12.24 -12.22
N ASN A 427 30.01 11.84 -11.95
CA ASN A 427 30.97 11.47 -12.98
C ASN A 427 30.71 10.07 -13.59
N GLN A 428 29.70 9.35 -13.09
CA GLN A 428 29.33 8.00 -13.57
C GLN A 428 28.11 8.01 -14.48
N ILE A 429 27.55 9.19 -14.73
CA ILE A 429 26.34 9.40 -15.54
C ILE A 429 26.58 10.50 -16.59
#